data_75304bcbcd2b415ac9822fe57368c08c
#
_entry.id   75304bcbcd2b415ac9822fe57368c08c
#
_cell.length_a   1.000
_cell.length_b   1.000
_cell.length_c   1.000
_cell.angle_alpha   90.00
_cell.angle_beta   90.00
_cell.angle_gamma   90.00
#
_symmetry.space_group_name_H-M   'P 1'
#
loop_
_entity.id
_entity.type
_entity.pdbx_description
1 polymer ?
#
loop_
_entity_poly.entity_id
_entity_poly.type
_entity_poly.pdbx_seq_one_letter_code
_entity_poly.pdbx_strand_id
1 'polypeptide(L)'
;AKLRGTSFVDIDPIVANVVGYNAGVSIDTIARAALDSGTNVMYASGLGATALQSSVTTRAGVTASNTISSLDIRTARARLRAQNVPTFGGYYVGYVHPDLVADLQGETVSGSNLMGWRAPHVYAQPGEIWNGELGAFEGVRWIETPRASVFQGAGASSTNVYGTMIIGRQALAKAYSTIDGNGAFPHVVPGPVTDRLRRFVPLGWYWLGAYSIFRQASVLRIESASLLGGDISTTVGTGTAFEPAIDLGESGSPLA
;
A
#
# COMPACT_ATOMS: atom_id res chain seq x y z
N ALA A 1 10.95 16.50 -30.61
CA ALA A 1 10.88 16.69 -32.07
C ALA A 1 11.96 15.90 -32.81
N LYS A 2 13.20 15.91 -32.35
CA LYS A 2 14.26 15.07 -32.93
C LYS A 2 14.03 13.57 -32.72
N LEU A 3 13.55 13.18 -31.58
CA LEU A 3 13.24 11.77 -31.28
C LEU A 3 12.11 11.23 -32.17
N ARG A 4 11.06 12.02 -32.41
CA ARG A 4 9.93 11.61 -33.25
C ARG A 4 10.31 11.44 -34.73
N GLY A 5 11.30 12.21 -35.20
CA GLY A 5 11.79 12.12 -36.58
C GLY A 5 12.88 11.06 -36.82
N THR A 6 13.46 10.50 -35.77
CA THR A 6 14.55 9.51 -35.84
C THR A 6 14.18 8.13 -35.30
N SER A 7 13.05 8.00 -34.61
CA SER A 7 12.60 6.73 -34.06
C SER A 7 11.67 6.00 -35.03
N PHE A 8 11.92 4.71 -35.23
CA PHE A 8 11.01 3.80 -35.95
C PHE A 8 9.79 3.41 -35.14
N VAL A 9 9.74 3.78 -33.85
CA VAL A 9 8.64 3.48 -32.93
C VAL A 9 7.87 4.76 -32.65
N ASP A 10 6.55 4.67 -32.63
CA ASP A 10 5.69 5.79 -32.19
C ASP A 10 5.87 6.01 -30.68
N ILE A 11 6.44 7.14 -30.31
CA ILE A 11 6.79 7.48 -28.93
C ILE A 11 5.59 8.06 -28.18
N ASP A 12 4.60 8.62 -28.87
CA ASP A 12 3.47 9.30 -28.26
C ASP A 12 2.65 8.38 -27.31
N PRO A 13 2.31 7.12 -27.69
CA PRO A 13 1.61 6.21 -26.79
C PRO A 13 2.43 5.84 -25.55
N ILE A 14 3.77 5.70 -25.71
CA ILE A 14 4.66 5.36 -24.60
C ILE A 14 4.68 6.49 -23.58
N VAL A 15 4.82 7.73 -24.02
CA VAL A 15 4.80 8.91 -23.14
C VAL A 15 3.44 9.06 -22.46
N ALA A 16 2.35 8.86 -23.19
CA ALA A 16 1.00 8.91 -22.61
C ALA A 16 0.80 7.84 -21.53
N ASN A 17 1.30 6.63 -21.72
CA ASN A 17 1.25 5.56 -20.72
C ASN A 17 2.06 5.91 -19.46
N VAL A 18 3.25 6.46 -19.60
CA VAL A 18 4.09 6.88 -18.46
C VAL A 18 3.39 7.99 -17.66
N VAL A 19 2.82 8.97 -18.35
CA VAL A 19 2.07 10.07 -17.73
C VAL A 19 0.81 9.54 -17.03
N GLY A 20 0.08 8.61 -17.67
CA GLY A 20 -1.10 7.96 -17.08
C GLY A 20 -0.76 7.14 -15.84
N TYR A 21 0.33 6.37 -15.88
CA TYR A 21 0.83 5.63 -14.73
C TYR A 21 1.19 6.57 -13.57
N ASN A 22 1.90 7.67 -13.85
CA ASN A 22 2.24 8.68 -12.85
C ASN A 22 0.99 9.30 -12.20
N ALA A 23 -0.05 9.58 -12.98
CA ALA A 23 -1.33 10.06 -12.49
C ALA A 23 -1.98 9.06 -11.52
N GLY A 24 -2.01 7.77 -11.89
CA GLY A 24 -2.54 6.70 -11.05
C GLY A 24 -1.80 6.59 -9.72
N VAL A 25 -0.46 6.58 -9.76
CA VAL A 25 0.40 6.54 -8.57
C VAL A 25 0.18 7.74 -7.66
N SER A 26 0.02 8.94 -8.24
CA SER A 26 -0.21 10.16 -7.47
C SER A 26 -1.55 10.15 -6.75
N ILE A 27 -2.62 9.71 -7.43
CA ILE A 27 -3.96 9.59 -6.83
C ILE A 27 -3.98 8.53 -5.73
N ASP A 28 -3.35 7.38 -5.93
CA ASP A 28 -3.21 6.36 -4.91
C ASP A 28 -2.49 6.89 -3.66
N THR A 29 -1.43 7.67 -3.86
CA THR A 29 -0.70 8.31 -2.76
C THR A 29 -1.59 9.28 -1.97
N ILE A 30 -2.41 10.09 -2.65
CA ILE A 30 -3.34 11.01 -2.01
C ILE A 30 -4.41 10.23 -1.21
N ALA A 31 -4.97 9.17 -1.79
CA ALA A 31 -5.97 8.34 -1.13
C ALA A 31 -5.39 7.64 0.12
N ARG A 32 -4.17 7.12 0.02
CA ARG A 32 -3.46 6.51 1.14
C ARG A 32 -3.16 7.53 2.24
N ALA A 33 -2.67 8.71 1.90
CA ALA A 33 -2.42 9.78 2.86
C ALA A 33 -3.69 10.20 3.62
N ALA A 34 -4.83 10.21 2.93
CA ALA A 34 -6.12 10.45 3.57
C ALA A 34 -6.47 9.34 4.58
N LEU A 35 -6.25 8.07 4.25
CA LEU A 35 -6.46 6.95 5.18
C LEU A 35 -5.48 7.01 6.37
N ASP A 36 -4.22 7.38 6.12
CA ASP A 36 -3.20 7.51 7.16
C ASP A 36 -3.49 8.65 8.15
N SER A 37 -4.31 9.61 7.79
CA SER A 37 -4.77 10.66 8.70
C SER A 37 -5.76 10.16 9.75
N GLY A 38 -6.23 8.90 9.65
CA GLY A 38 -7.17 8.29 10.58
C GLY A 38 -6.64 8.24 12.02
N THR A 39 -7.51 8.57 12.98
CA THR A 39 -7.15 8.61 14.41
C THR A 39 -7.47 7.31 15.15
N ASN A 40 -8.21 6.38 14.52
CA ASN A 40 -8.53 5.09 15.12
C ASN A 40 -7.35 4.12 14.90
N VAL A 41 -6.43 4.12 15.85
CA VAL A 41 -5.17 3.36 15.77
C VAL A 41 -5.12 2.30 16.86
N MET A 42 -4.55 1.16 16.54
CA MET A 42 -4.24 0.07 17.44
C MET A 42 -2.78 -0.34 17.23
N TYR A 43 -2.09 -0.68 18.31
CA TYR A 43 -0.72 -1.16 18.25
C TYR A 43 -0.70 -2.67 18.41
N ALA A 44 0.18 -3.34 17.66
CA ALA A 44 0.27 -4.78 17.66
C ALA A 44 0.80 -5.34 18.97
N SER A 45 0.29 -6.51 19.34
CA SER A 45 0.61 -7.18 20.60
C SER A 45 1.87 -8.04 20.52
N GLY A 46 2.32 -8.38 19.31
CA GLY A 46 3.44 -9.28 19.07
C GLY A 46 3.02 -10.72 18.71
N LEU A 47 3.92 -11.43 18.07
CA LEU A 47 3.70 -12.78 17.57
C LEU A 47 3.39 -13.75 18.72
N GLY A 48 2.39 -14.60 18.53
CA GLY A 48 1.99 -15.58 19.55
C GLY A 48 1.33 -14.99 20.79
N ALA A 49 0.93 -13.72 20.77
CA ALA A 49 0.21 -13.10 21.88
C ALA A 49 -1.11 -13.82 22.15
N THR A 50 -1.33 -14.26 23.37
CA THR A 50 -2.58 -14.86 23.85
C THR A 50 -3.51 -13.85 24.53
N ALA A 51 -2.96 -12.67 24.85
CA ALA A 51 -3.68 -11.53 25.41
C ALA A 51 -3.20 -10.23 24.79
N LEU A 52 -4.10 -9.25 24.68
CA LEU A 52 -3.74 -7.92 24.21
C LEU A 52 -2.74 -7.30 25.20
N GLN A 53 -1.49 -7.25 24.83
CA GLN A 53 -0.44 -6.57 25.59
C GLN A 53 -0.24 -5.18 25.03
N SER A 54 -1.13 -4.28 25.34
CA SER A 54 -1.02 -2.90 24.91
C SER A 54 -0.27 -2.05 25.93
N SER A 55 0.99 -2.33 26.14
CA SER A 55 1.90 -1.38 26.79
C SER A 55 2.31 -0.24 25.84
N VAL A 56 2.11 -0.44 24.54
CA VAL A 56 2.41 0.53 23.49
C VAL A 56 1.20 1.40 23.24
N THR A 57 1.34 2.68 23.49
CA THR A 57 0.27 3.70 23.32
C THR A 57 0.61 4.71 22.21
N THR A 58 1.83 4.67 21.71
CA THR A 58 2.32 5.60 20.68
C THR A 58 3.14 4.85 19.64
N ARG A 59 3.21 5.38 18.43
CA ARG A 59 4.06 4.82 17.36
C ARG A 59 5.51 4.70 17.77
N ALA A 60 6.04 5.71 18.45
CA ALA A 60 7.42 5.71 18.92
C ALA A 60 7.74 4.61 19.96
N GLY A 61 6.71 4.04 20.59
CA GLY A 61 6.86 2.91 21.50
C GLY A 61 6.85 1.53 20.84
N VAL A 62 6.60 1.44 19.53
CA VAL A 62 6.60 0.16 18.80
C VAL A 62 8.02 -0.36 18.68
N THR A 63 8.26 -1.53 19.26
CA THR A 63 9.55 -2.24 19.21
C THR A 63 9.53 -3.33 18.12
N ALA A 64 10.69 -3.89 17.78
CA ALA A 64 10.80 -4.98 16.82
C ALA A 64 10.00 -6.24 17.22
N SER A 65 9.66 -6.40 18.49
CA SER A 65 8.82 -7.51 18.98
C SER A 65 7.31 -7.28 18.82
N ASN A 66 6.89 -6.06 18.52
CA ASN A 66 5.47 -5.74 18.31
C ASN A 66 5.04 -6.07 16.87
N THR A 67 5.16 -7.32 16.47
CA THR A 67 4.72 -7.81 15.17
C THR A 67 3.21 -8.06 15.17
N ILE A 68 2.60 -8.00 13.98
CA ILE A 68 1.17 -8.24 13.83
C ILE A 68 0.82 -9.70 14.14
N SER A 69 -0.31 -9.92 14.81
CA SER A 69 -0.79 -11.25 15.17
C SER A 69 -2.25 -11.47 14.77
N SER A 70 -2.67 -12.73 14.71
CA SER A 70 -4.07 -13.09 14.47
C SER A 70 -5.02 -12.53 15.55
N LEU A 71 -4.53 -12.40 16.80
CA LEU A 71 -5.27 -11.79 17.89
C LEU A 71 -5.57 -10.32 17.63
N ASP A 72 -4.61 -9.58 17.09
CA ASP A 72 -4.80 -8.17 16.76
C ASP A 72 -5.87 -7.99 15.68
N ILE A 73 -5.89 -8.86 14.67
CA ILE A 73 -6.89 -8.86 13.61
C ILE A 73 -8.29 -9.17 14.16
N ARG A 74 -8.42 -10.18 15.02
CA ARG A 74 -9.70 -10.50 15.70
C ARG A 74 -10.21 -9.35 16.53
N THR A 75 -9.30 -8.69 17.26
CA THR A 75 -9.64 -7.52 18.07
C THR A 75 -10.05 -6.33 17.23
N ALA A 76 -9.33 -6.05 16.16
CA ALA A 76 -9.67 -5.01 15.20
C ALA A 76 -11.07 -5.23 14.61
N ARG A 77 -11.35 -6.46 14.16
CA ARG A 77 -12.68 -6.85 13.67
C ARG A 77 -13.77 -6.67 14.74
N ALA A 78 -13.51 -7.09 15.98
CA ALA A 78 -14.47 -6.94 17.08
C ALA A 78 -14.78 -5.46 17.35
N ARG A 79 -13.76 -4.58 17.35
CA ARG A 79 -13.93 -3.13 17.50
C ARG A 79 -14.78 -2.52 16.38
N LEU A 80 -14.51 -2.89 15.12
CA LEU A 80 -15.32 -2.41 13.99
C LEU A 80 -16.77 -2.88 14.09
N ARG A 81 -17.02 -4.12 14.51
CA ARG A 81 -18.36 -4.64 14.70
C ARG A 81 -19.09 -3.96 15.87
N ALA A 82 -18.40 -3.72 16.98
CA ALA A 82 -18.96 -3.01 18.14
C ALA A 82 -19.40 -1.58 17.78
N GLN A 83 -18.77 -0.97 16.78
CA GLN A 83 -19.12 0.35 16.25
C GLN A 83 -20.17 0.30 15.12
N ASN A 84 -20.78 -0.85 14.88
CA ASN A 84 -21.78 -1.06 13.82
C ASN A 84 -21.27 -0.62 12.43
N VAL A 85 -20.02 -0.96 12.10
CA VAL A 85 -19.44 -0.67 10.80
C VAL A 85 -19.96 -1.68 9.78
N PRO A 86 -20.59 -1.24 8.68
CA PRO A 86 -21.08 -2.16 7.65
C PRO A 86 -19.91 -2.79 6.88
N THR A 87 -20.11 -4.03 6.48
CA THR A 87 -19.12 -4.85 5.76
C THR A 87 -19.32 -4.80 4.25
N PHE A 88 -18.31 -5.24 3.49
CA PHE A 88 -18.39 -5.50 2.05
C PHE A 88 -18.67 -6.99 1.84
N GLY A 89 -19.91 -7.37 1.49
CA GLY A 89 -20.25 -8.77 1.26
C GLY A 89 -19.98 -9.72 2.43
N GLY A 90 -20.07 -9.22 3.67
CA GLY A 90 -19.82 -10.01 4.89
C GLY A 90 -18.39 -9.92 5.43
N TYR A 91 -17.47 -9.32 4.70
CA TYR A 91 -16.06 -9.16 5.08
C TYR A 91 -15.69 -7.68 5.23
N TYR A 92 -14.71 -7.39 6.07
CA TYR A 92 -13.97 -6.14 6.00
C TYR A 92 -12.85 -6.25 4.97
N VAL A 93 -12.24 -5.14 4.56
CA VAL A 93 -11.13 -5.11 3.62
C VAL A 93 -9.88 -4.68 4.36
N GLY A 94 -8.82 -5.48 4.23
CA GLY A 94 -7.51 -5.19 4.81
C GLY A 94 -6.47 -4.90 3.73
N TYR A 95 -5.71 -3.84 3.91
CA TYR A 95 -4.52 -3.54 3.10
C TYR A 95 -3.28 -3.82 3.93
N VAL A 96 -2.38 -4.62 3.40
CA VAL A 96 -1.21 -5.11 4.13
C VAL A 96 0.05 -5.04 3.26
N HIS A 97 1.19 -4.75 3.90
CA HIS A 97 2.50 -4.82 3.25
C HIS A 97 2.95 -6.29 3.10
N PRO A 98 3.68 -6.66 2.04
CA PRO A 98 4.18 -8.02 1.84
C PRO A 98 4.95 -8.59 3.04
N ASP A 99 5.77 -7.78 3.72
CA ASP A 99 6.55 -8.19 4.90
C ASP A 99 5.65 -8.71 6.02
N LEU A 100 4.53 -8.03 6.27
CA LEU A 100 3.58 -8.43 7.29
C LEU A 100 2.75 -9.66 6.89
N VAL A 101 2.58 -9.90 5.59
CA VAL A 101 1.95 -11.13 5.11
C VAL A 101 2.79 -12.33 5.49
N ALA A 102 4.11 -12.24 5.31
CA ALA A 102 5.04 -13.27 5.72
C ALA A 102 4.96 -13.53 7.23
N ASP A 103 4.91 -12.48 8.05
CA ASP A 103 4.77 -12.59 9.50
C ASP A 103 3.46 -13.28 9.90
N LEU A 104 2.33 -12.88 9.30
CA LEU A 104 1.02 -13.47 9.56
C LEU A 104 0.92 -14.92 9.12
N GLN A 105 1.55 -15.28 8.00
CA GLN A 105 1.57 -16.66 7.52
C GLN A 105 2.54 -17.53 8.32
N GLY A 106 3.58 -16.92 8.87
CA GLY A 106 4.57 -17.58 9.75
C GLY A 106 4.13 -17.71 11.21
N GLU A 107 3.00 -17.11 11.60
CA GLU A 107 2.54 -17.16 12.99
C GLU A 107 2.21 -18.61 13.40
N THR A 108 3.01 -19.19 14.26
CA THR A 108 2.75 -20.47 14.90
C THR A 108 2.27 -20.25 16.31
N VAL A 109 0.97 -20.29 16.52
CA VAL A 109 0.40 -20.29 17.87
C VAL A 109 0.32 -21.72 18.36
N SER A 110 0.97 -22.01 19.48
CA SER A 110 0.90 -23.33 20.12
C SER A 110 -0.56 -23.71 20.40
N GLY A 111 -1.06 -24.74 19.70
CA GLY A 111 -2.44 -25.23 19.83
C GLY A 111 -3.50 -24.51 18.99
N SER A 112 -3.17 -23.49 18.25
CA SER A 112 -4.06 -22.85 17.29
C SER A 112 -3.71 -23.26 15.87
N ASN A 113 -4.66 -23.89 15.19
CA ASN A 113 -4.51 -24.11 13.76
C ASN A 113 -4.62 -22.76 13.04
N LEU A 114 -3.54 -22.33 12.45
CA LEU A 114 -3.45 -21.19 11.52
C LEU A 114 -4.31 -21.33 10.25
N MET A 115 -5.16 -22.30 10.22
CA MET A 115 -5.93 -22.70 9.04
C MET A 115 -7.09 -21.77 8.73
N GLY A 116 -6.97 -20.50 9.10
CA GLY A 116 -8.00 -19.50 8.79
C GLY A 116 -7.91 -18.88 7.41
N TRP A 117 -6.78 -19.00 6.70
CA TRP A 117 -6.65 -18.43 5.36
C TRP A 117 -7.49 -19.19 4.34
N ARG A 118 -8.43 -18.48 3.75
CA ARG A 118 -9.25 -19.01 2.66
C ARG A 118 -8.78 -18.37 1.37
N ALA A 119 -8.36 -19.22 0.42
CA ALA A 119 -7.99 -18.74 -0.89
C ALA A 119 -9.21 -18.08 -1.59
N PRO A 120 -9.00 -17.06 -2.44
CA PRO A 120 -10.09 -16.32 -3.07
C PRO A 120 -11.10 -17.18 -3.80
N HIS A 121 -10.66 -18.22 -4.50
CA HIS A 121 -11.51 -19.14 -5.27
C HIS A 121 -12.49 -19.97 -4.42
N VAL A 122 -12.32 -19.99 -3.08
CA VAL A 122 -13.20 -20.73 -2.17
C VAL A 122 -14.48 -19.96 -1.85
N TYR A 123 -14.45 -18.62 -1.89
CA TYR A 123 -15.55 -17.76 -1.48
C TYR A 123 -15.99 -16.74 -2.53
N ALA A 124 -15.24 -16.58 -3.62
CA ALA A 124 -15.55 -15.64 -4.69
C ALA A 124 -15.45 -16.32 -6.06
N GLN A 125 -16.29 -15.90 -7.00
CA GLN A 125 -16.17 -16.30 -8.39
C GLN A 125 -14.97 -15.59 -9.05
N PRO A 126 -14.40 -16.13 -10.15
CA PRO A 126 -13.21 -15.54 -10.77
C PRO A 126 -13.34 -14.06 -11.14
N GLY A 127 -14.55 -13.58 -11.47
CA GLY A 127 -14.81 -12.17 -11.75
C GLY A 127 -14.99 -11.27 -10.52
N GLU A 128 -15.08 -11.85 -9.34
CA GLU A 128 -15.26 -11.12 -8.06
C GLU A 128 -13.96 -11.03 -7.25
N ILE A 129 -12.89 -11.62 -7.74
CA ILE A 129 -11.57 -11.59 -7.10
C ILE A 129 -10.91 -10.25 -7.43
N TRP A 130 -10.47 -9.55 -6.39
CA TRP A 130 -9.79 -8.27 -6.56
C TRP A 130 -8.32 -8.45 -6.91
N ASN A 131 -7.78 -7.47 -7.64
CA ASN A 131 -6.37 -7.49 -7.98
C ASN A 131 -5.51 -7.36 -6.70
N GLY A 132 -4.53 -8.27 -6.52
CA GLY A 132 -3.71 -8.34 -5.32
C GLY A 132 -4.40 -9.00 -4.12
N GLU A 133 -5.56 -9.62 -4.30
CA GLU A 133 -6.23 -10.33 -3.21
C GLU A 133 -5.51 -11.63 -2.85
N LEU A 134 -5.06 -11.70 -1.61
CA LEU A 134 -4.42 -12.90 -1.03
C LEU A 134 -5.42 -13.94 -0.57
N GLY A 135 -6.57 -13.49 -0.09
CA GLY A 135 -7.58 -14.34 0.51
C GLY A 135 -8.31 -13.70 1.68
N ALA A 136 -9.15 -14.48 2.33
CA ALA A 136 -9.86 -14.06 3.54
C ALA A 136 -9.29 -14.75 4.77
N PHE A 137 -8.98 -13.94 5.79
CA PHE A 137 -8.49 -14.39 7.08
C PHE A 137 -9.18 -13.61 8.18
N GLU A 138 -9.69 -14.30 9.20
CA GLU A 138 -10.39 -13.72 10.37
C GLU A 138 -11.53 -12.76 10.01
N GLY A 139 -12.22 -13.00 8.87
CA GLY A 139 -13.34 -12.17 8.41
C GLY A 139 -12.94 -10.86 7.76
N VAL A 140 -11.69 -10.75 7.36
CA VAL A 140 -11.12 -9.67 6.56
C VAL A 140 -10.64 -10.24 5.23
N ARG A 141 -10.97 -9.59 4.11
CA ARG A 141 -10.38 -9.86 2.80
C ARG A 141 -9.09 -9.04 2.70
N TRP A 142 -7.99 -9.71 2.42
CA TRP A 142 -6.66 -9.11 2.42
C TRP A 142 -6.20 -8.81 1.02
N ILE A 143 -5.75 -7.58 0.84
CA ILE A 143 -5.13 -7.09 -0.39
C ILE A 143 -3.68 -6.77 -0.05
N GLU A 144 -2.77 -7.45 -0.74
CA GLU A 144 -1.35 -7.18 -0.64
C GLU A 144 -0.97 -6.01 -1.53
N THR A 145 -0.23 -5.07 -0.97
CA THR A 145 0.31 -3.97 -1.73
C THR A 145 1.64 -3.50 -1.14
N PRO A 146 2.70 -3.41 -1.96
CA PRO A 146 3.97 -2.84 -1.52
C PRO A 146 3.88 -1.35 -1.22
N ARG A 147 2.76 -0.73 -1.58
CA ARG A 147 2.48 0.68 -1.32
C ARG A 147 1.72 0.91 -0.01
N ALA A 148 1.52 -0.13 0.82
CA ALA A 148 1.00 0.06 2.17
C ALA A 148 1.91 1.00 2.98
N SER A 149 1.33 1.70 3.96
CA SER A 149 2.05 2.74 4.70
C SER A 149 3.17 2.16 5.55
N VAL A 150 4.38 2.65 5.34
CA VAL A 150 5.55 2.34 6.16
C VAL A 150 6.11 3.64 6.72
N PHE A 151 6.17 3.73 8.04
CA PHE A 151 6.72 4.87 8.78
C PHE A 151 8.16 4.51 9.18
N GLN A 152 9.11 4.89 8.33
CA GLN A 152 10.51 4.53 8.49
C GLN A 152 11.11 5.15 9.75
N GLY A 153 11.76 4.30 10.56
CA GLY A 153 12.42 4.72 11.78
C GLY A 153 11.54 5.36 12.84
N ALA A 154 10.22 5.23 12.73
CA ALA A 154 9.26 5.91 13.60
C ALA A 154 8.98 5.17 14.93
N GLY A 155 9.44 3.95 15.06
CA GLY A 155 9.34 3.15 16.27
C GLY A 155 10.54 3.32 17.22
N ALA A 156 10.52 2.55 18.30
CA ALA A 156 11.63 2.51 19.26
C ALA A 156 12.91 1.98 18.57
N SER A 157 14.05 2.55 18.91
CA SER A 157 15.34 2.20 18.32
C SER A 157 15.38 2.27 16.79
N SER A 158 14.68 3.25 16.20
CA SER A 158 14.54 3.41 14.75
C SER A 158 13.90 2.21 14.03
N THR A 159 13.04 1.48 14.71
CA THR A 159 12.26 0.40 14.11
C THR A 159 11.29 0.95 13.07
N ASN A 160 11.18 0.30 11.91
CA ASN A 160 10.17 0.63 10.91
C ASN A 160 8.79 0.18 11.38
N VAL A 161 7.82 1.06 11.28
CA VAL A 161 6.43 0.79 11.69
C VAL A 161 5.55 0.71 10.46
N TYR A 162 4.88 -0.40 10.30
CA TYR A 162 3.97 -0.67 9.20
C TYR A 162 2.53 -0.35 9.61
N GLY A 163 1.81 0.29 8.72
CA GLY A 163 0.41 0.65 8.90
C GLY A 163 -0.51 -0.30 8.14
N THR A 164 -1.01 -1.34 8.80
CA THR A 164 -2.05 -2.21 8.23
C THR A 164 -3.41 -1.56 8.40
N MET A 165 -4.12 -1.33 7.30
CA MET A 165 -5.46 -0.72 7.32
C MET A 165 -6.53 -1.79 7.23
N ILE A 166 -7.52 -1.74 8.14
CA ILE A 166 -8.75 -2.52 8.05
C ILE A 166 -9.90 -1.54 7.91
N ILE A 167 -10.62 -1.64 6.80
CA ILE A 167 -11.69 -0.71 6.46
C ILE A 167 -13.04 -1.42 6.27
N GLY A 168 -14.08 -0.76 6.70
CA GLY A 168 -15.47 -1.10 6.39
C GLY A 168 -16.05 -0.19 5.32
N ARG A 169 -17.32 -0.37 5.00
CA ARG A 169 -18.04 0.55 4.10
C ARG A 169 -18.08 1.95 4.71
N GLN A 170 -18.18 2.97 3.85
CA GLN A 170 -18.22 4.38 4.26
C GLN A 170 -16.93 4.86 4.96
N ALA A 171 -15.80 4.22 4.70
CA ALA A 171 -14.52 4.61 5.26
C ALA A 171 -13.98 5.90 4.62
N LEU A 172 -13.92 5.91 3.29
CA LEU A 172 -13.32 6.96 2.49
C LEU A 172 -14.36 7.59 1.55
N ALA A 173 -14.38 8.90 1.46
CA ALA A 173 -15.12 9.67 0.47
C ALA A 173 -14.17 10.22 -0.58
N LYS A 174 -14.60 10.20 -1.82
CA LYS A 174 -13.94 10.84 -2.95
C LYS A 174 -14.81 12.00 -3.43
N ALA A 175 -14.27 13.21 -3.44
CA ALA A 175 -14.87 14.38 -4.06
C ALA A 175 -14.11 14.69 -5.35
N TYR A 176 -14.83 15.13 -6.39
CA TYR A 176 -14.22 15.57 -7.64
C TYR A 176 -15.07 16.65 -8.27
N SER A 177 -14.42 17.51 -9.06
CA SER A 177 -15.10 18.57 -9.81
C SER A 177 -15.36 18.13 -11.25
N THR A 178 -16.50 18.55 -11.79
CA THR A 178 -16.86 18.33 -13.20
C THR A 178 -16.83 19.63 -14.01
N ILE A 179 -16.34 20.73 -13.42
CA ILE A 179 -16.36 22.06 -14.04
C ILE A 179 -15.64 22.05 -15.39
N ASP A 180 -14.54 21.33 -15.49
CA ASP A 180 -13.74 21.24 -16.72
C ASP A 180 -14.11 20.01 -17.60
N GLY A 181 -15.26 19.39 -17.36
CA GLY A 181 -15.69 18.19 -18.08
C GLY A 181 -14.97 16.90 -17.70
N ASN A 182 -14.10 16.92 -16.69
CA ASN A 182 -13.13 15.87 -16.42
C ASN A 182 -13.61 14.79 -15.44
N GLY A 183 -14.55 15.06 -14.59
CA GLY A 183 -15.17 14.08 -13.73
C GLY A 183 -14.22 13.35 -12.76
N ALA A 184 -14.50 12.07 -12.53
CA ALA A 184 -13.88 11.28 -11.46
C ALA A 184 -12.45 10.81 -11.73
N PHE A 185 -11.95 10.90 -12.97
CA PHE A 185 -10.66 10.36 -13.38
C PHE A 185 -9.71 11.45 -13.86
N PRO A 186 -8.38 11.28 -13.67
CA PRO A 186 -7.41 12.17 -14.27
C PRO A 186 -7.43 12.03 -15.79
N HIS A 187 -7.18 13.12 -16.48
CA HIS A 187 -7.04 13.09 -17.94
C HIS A 187 -5.71 13.71 -18.34
N VAL A 188 -5.21 13.21 -19.45
CA VAL A 188 -3.96 13.69 -20.04
C VAL A 188 -4.27 14.91 -20.89
N VAL A 189 -3.55 16.00 -20.64
CA VAL A 189 -3.72 17.27 -21.35
C VAL A 189 -2.45 17.58 -22.11
N PRO A 190 -2.52 17.68 -23.44
CA PRO A 190 -1.43 18.26 -24.22
C PRO A 190 -1.43 19.78 -23.99
N GLY A 191 -0.32 20.31 -23.57
CA GLY A 191 -0.14 21.74 -23.38
C GLY A 191 0.08 22.48 -24.70
N PRO A 192 0.02 23.83 -24.67
CA PRO A 192 0.29 24.64 -25.85
C PRO A 192 1.74 24.47 -26.30
N VAL A 193 1.96 24.57 -27.60
CA VAL A 193 3.30 24.56 -28.16
C VAL A 193 4.04 25.82 -27.72
N THR A 194 5.11 25.67 -26.97
CA THR A 194 5.86 26.78 -26.37
C THR A 194 6.96 27.34 -27.28
N ASP A 195 7.36 26.59 -28.29
CA ASP A 195 8.43 26.98 -29.20
C ASP A 195 7.87 27.47 -30.56
N ARG A 196 8.45 28.55 -31.09
CA ARG A 196 8.13 29.10 -32.44
C ARG A 196 8.30 28.07 -33.56
N LEU A 197 9.23 27.13 -33.40
CA LEU A 197 9.46 26.04 -34.37
C LEU A 197 8.56 24.82 -34.12
N ARG A 198 7.62 24.89 -33.17
CA ARG A 198 6.70 23.81 -32.81
C ARG A 198 7.37 22.47 -32.54
N ARG A 199 8.56 22.48 -31.93
CA ARG A 199 9.34 21.29 -31.65
C ARG A 199 8.98 20.61 -30.35
N PHE A 200 8.46 21.35 -29.38
CA PHE A 200 8.17 20.86 -28.04
C PHE A 200 6.69 21.04 -27.73
N VAL A 201 6.05 19.92 -27.42
CA VAL A 201 4.67 19.87 -26.93
C VAL A 201 4.74 19.30 -25.51
N PRO A 202 4.42 20.10 -24.47
CA PRO A 202 4.36 19.57 -23.11
C PRO A 202 3.13 18.67 -22.98
N LEU A 203 3.31 17.54 -22.30
CA LEU A 203 2.25 16.59 -21.98
C LEU A 203 2.18 16.45 -20.46
N GLY A 204 1.00 16.67 -19.90
CA GLY A 204 0.76 16.54 -18.48
C GLY A 204 -0.58 15.88 -18.19
N TRP A 205 -0.87 15.66 -16.93
CA TRP A 205 -2.18 15.23 -16.48
C TRP A 205 -2.78 16.26 -15.50
N TYR A 206 -4.07 16.30 -15.47
CA TYR A 206 -4.83 17.19 -14.60
C TYR A 206 -5.98 16.43 -13.94
N TRP A 207 -6.19 16.68 -12.67
CA TRP A 207 -7.34 16.18 -11.93
C TRP A 207 -7.67 17.15 -10.78
N LEU A 208 -8.94 17.45 -10.61
CA LEU A 208 -9.42 18.27 -9.51
C LEU A 208 -10.30 17.40 -8.60
N GLY A 209 -9.75 17.01 -7.47
CA GLY A 209 -10.46 16.18 -6.53
C GLY A 209 -9.71 16.04 -5.22
N ALA A 210 -10.37 15.42 -4.25
CA ALA A 210 -9.81 15.15 -2.93
C ALA A 210 -10.36 13.84 -2.37
N TYR A 211 -9.62 13.28 -1.44
CA TYR A 211 -10.06 12.16 -0.61
C TYR A 211 -10.10 12.60 0.85
N SER A 212 -11.08 12.12 1.58
CA SER A 212 -11.20 12.35 3.02
C SER A 212 -11.85 11.15 3.68
N ILE A 213 -11.54 10.91 4.95
CA ILE A 213 -12.26 9.92 5.74
C ILE A 213 -13.70 10.41 5.94
N PHE A 214 -14.66 9.60 5.48
CA PHE A 214 -16.08 9.91 5.63
C PHE A 214 -16.57 9.52 7.02
N ARG A 215 -16.22 8.31 7.47
CA ARG A 215 -16.59 7.80 8.78
C ARG A 215 -15.36 7.26 9.50
N GLN A 216 -14.90 7.97 10.51
CA GLN A 216 -13.70 7.61 11.28
C GLN A 216 -13.78 6.21 11.90
N ALA A 217 -14.97 5.82 12.40
CA ALA A 217 -15.22 4.50 12.96
C ALA A 217 -15.01 3.35 11.95
N SER A 218 -15.12 3.63 10.64
CA SER A 218 -15.00 2.63 9.58
C SER A 218 -13.56 2.39 9.13
N VAL A 219 -12.61 3.11 9.67
CA VAL A 219 -11.17 2.95 9.41
C VAL A 219 -10.48 2.57 10.70
N LEU A 220 -9.73 1.49 10.69
CA LEU A 220 -8.88 1.09 11.82
C LEU A 220 -7.49 0.79 11.26
N ARG A 221 -6.47 1.43 11.83
CA ARG A 221 -5.07 1.20 11.49
C ARG A 221 -4.40 0.40 12.61
N ILE A 222 -3.78 -0.72 12.25
CA ILE A 222 -2.91 -1.47 13.14
C ILE A 222 -1.48 -1.06 12.81
N GLU A 223 -0.76 -0.55 13.79
CA GLU A 223 0.65 -0.21 13.68
C GLU A 223 1.50 -1.32 14.31
N SER A 224 2.39 -1.91 13.53
CA SER A 224 3.22 -3.04 13.91
C SER A 224 4.63 -2.93 13.35
N ALA A 225 5.57 -3.64 13.95
CA ALA A 225 6.84 -3.96 13.33
C ALA A 225 6.70 -5.20 12.44
N SER A 226 7.77 -5.57 11.74
CA SER A 226 7.91 -6.84 11.02
C SER A 226 9.17 -7.58 11.48
N LEU A 227 9.11 -8.92 11.44
CA LEU A 227 10.27 -9.77 11.69
C LEU A 227 11.36 -9.61 10.63
N LEU A 228 10.97 -9.19 9.42
CA LEU A 228 11.91 -8.92 8.33
C LEU A 228 12.71 -7.63 8.53
N GLY A 229 12.36 -6.84 9.56
CA GLY A 229 13.17 -5.70 10.01
C GLY A 229 13.13 -4.45 9.14
N GLY A 230 12.46 -4.50 8.01
CA GLY A 230 12.35 -3.38 7.08
C GLY A 230 12.02 -3.84 5.67
N ASP A 231 11.67 -2.90 4.81
CA ASP A 231 11.46 -3.16 3.40
C ASP A 231 12.63 -3.97 2.84
N ILE A 232 12.34 -5.10 2.22
CA ILE A 232 13.33 -5.97 1.57
C ILE A 232 14.20 -5.18 0.58
N SER A 233 13.65 -4.09 0.02
CA SER A 233 14.38 -3.17 -0.84
C SER A 233 15.43 -2.31 -0.10
N THR A 234 15.32 -2.16 1.22
CA THR A 234 16.22 -1.33 2.03
C THR A 234 17.07 -2.14 3.02
N THR A 235 16.68 -3.37 3.32
CA THR A 235 17.47 -4.28 4.15
C THR A 235 18.49 -5.02 3.29
N VAL A 236 19.35 -4.29 2.68
CA VAL A 236 20.66 -4.83 2.37
C VAL A 236 21.31 -5.05 3.74
N GLY A 237 21.29 -6.30 4.20
CA GLY A 237 22.08 -6.66 5.36
C GLY A 237 23.49 -6.12 5.16
N THR A 238 24.14 -5.70 6.23
CA THR A 238 25.51 -5.20 6.27
C THR A 238 26.54 -6.21 5.69
N GLY A 239 26.17 -6.95 4.70
CA GLY A 239 26.97 -8.01 4.10
C GLY A 239 27.10 -7.90 2.60
N THR A 240 26.10 -7.60 1.85
CA THR A 240 26.21 -7.45 0.39
C THR A 240 24.94 -6.81 -0.14
N ALA A 241 25.11 -5.63 -0.74
CA ALA A 241 24.07 -5.11 -1.60
C ALA A 241 23.68 -6.21 -2.59
N PHE A 242 22.41 -6.59 -2.63
CA PHE A 242 21.88 -7.24 -3.81
C PHE A 242 21.82 -6.13 -4.88
N GLU A 243 22.99 -5.78 -5.40
CA GLU A 243 23.03 -5.18 -6.70
C GLU A 243 22.53 -6.26 -7.65
N PRO A 244 21.44 -6.04 -8.39
CA PRO A 244 21.25 -6.80 -9.61
C PRO A 244 22.53 -6.54 -10.39
N ALA A 245 23.36 -7.54 -10.51
CA ALA A 245 24.57 -7.47 -11.32
C ALA A 245 24.13 -7.29 -12.78
N ILE A 246 23.77 -6.08 -13.14
CA ILE A 246 23.94 -5.62 -14.50
C ILE A 246 25.42 -5.32 -14.57
N ASP A 247 26.19 -6.38 -14.79
CA ASP A 247 27.57 -6.29 -15.25
C ASP A 247 27.54 -5.57 -16.60
N LEU A 248 27.67 -4.26 -16.56
CA LEU A 248 27.80 -3.44 -17.77
C LEU A 248 29.21 -3.54 -18.37
N GLY A 249 30.01 -4.53 -17.95
CA GLY A 249 31.25 -4.88 -18.63
C GLY A 249 32.28 -3.74 -18.70
N GLU A 250 32.26 -2.81 -17.73
CA GLU A 250 33.31 -1.80 -17.64
C GLU A 250 34.42 -2.21 -16.64
N SER A 251 35.10 -3.29 -16.93
CA SER A 251 36.46 -3.43 -16.44
C SER A 251 37.41 -2.80 -17.49
N GLY A 252 37.42 -1.49 -17.56
CA GLY A 252 38.43 -0.72 -18.26
C GLY A 252 39.74 -0.82 -17.50
N SER A 253 40.50 -1.86 -17.72
CA SER A 253 41.94 -1.84 -17.42
C SER A 253 42.61 -0.87 -18.41
N PRO A 254 43.26 0.19 -17.94
CA PRO A 254 44.04 1.01 -18.87
C PRO A 254 45.20 0.16 -19.39
N LEU A 255 45.23 -0.03 -20.70
CA LEU A 255 46.42 -0.57 -21.38
C LEU A 255 47.57 0.40 -21.19
N ALA A 256 48.62 -0.09 -20.61
CA ALA A 256 49.94 0.55 -20.56
C ALA A 256 50.57 0.60 -21.94
#